data_bc59a274afb090c95d32bb714950bb11
#
_entry.id   bc59a274afb090c95d32bb714950bb11
#
_cell.length_a   1.000
_cell.length_b   1.000
_cell.length_c   1.000
_cell.angle_alpha   90.00
_cell.angle_beta   90.00
_cell.angle_gamma   90.00
#
_symmetry.space_group_name_H-M   'P 1'
#
loop_
_entity.id
_entity.type
_entity.pdbx_description
1 polymer ?
#
loop_
_entity_poly.entity_id
_entity_poly.type
_entity_poly.pdbx_seq_one_letter_code
_entity_poly.pdbx_strand_id
1 'polypeptide(L)'
;MRHGWQMCALLIDFFGSSGKVEAQKMLERRAFENKRLLGTFNVDVDNWLDFFTYTDFVDRDGKFQLQMLKYSSFAPLGRSTSYMLREEAFHMGTGNDGLRRVVEAGVIPQWLLQKYLNKWISSSFDLFGTDHSSSAHWAYVWGIKGRYDEPQNEKTVELDDLNDYNRHLYRQEVSGLVERLNSFQRPGEKKLYTPDIKFNRSIGRWSGQRFHSETGEALDERAYQEHVAECLPSAADKAVLLDIIKNEKKWIKEKEGARDPFSTIGEPRRSAINL
;
A
#
# COMPACT_ATOMS: atom_id res chain seq x y z
N MET A 1 11.51 -4.69 -6.20
CA MET A 1 12.45 -5.75 -6.67
C MET A 1 13.66 -5.92 -5.73
N ARG A 2 14.29 -4.84 -5.25
CA ARG A 2 15.48 -4.90 -4.37
C ARG A 2 15.20 -5.58 -3.02
N HIS A 3 14.07 -5.32 -2.36
CA HIS A 3 13.70 -5.97 -1.10
C HIS A 3 13.61 -7.50 -1.21
N GLY A 4 12.99 -8.00 -2.29
CA GLY A 4 12.92 -9.44 -2.53
C GLY A 4 14.31 -10.08 -2.71
N TRP A 5 15.20 -9.43 -3.44
CA TRP A 5 16.58 -9.91 -3.60
C TRP A 5 17.36 -9.92 -2.28
N GLN A 6 17.19 -8.90 -1.43
CA GLN A 6 17.79 -8.88 -0.11
C GLN A 6 17.31 -10.05 0.77
N MET A 7 16.00 -10.36 0.73
CA MET A 7 15.46 -11.51 1.46
C MET A 7 16.01 -12.83 0.92
N CYS A 8 16.09 -12.98 -0.40
CA CYS A 8 16.73 -14.15 -1.01
C CYS A 8 18.20 -14.28 -0.62
N ALA A 9 18.96 -13.18 -0.61
CA ALA A 9 20.35 -13.19 -0.19
C ALA A 9 20.50 -13.64 1.29
N LEU A 10 19.68 -13.12 2.21
CA LEU A 10 19.67 -13.55 3.60
C LEU A 10 19.37 -15.04 3.74
N LEU A 11 18.41 -15.57 2.98
CA LEU A 11 18.10 -17.01 2.99
C LEU A 11 19.31 -17.84 2.55
N ILE A 12 19.98 -17.44 1.48
CA ILE A 12 21.13 -18.16 0.93
C ILE A 12 22.33 -18.07 1.87
N ASP A 13 22.64 -16.89 2.37
CA ASP A 13 23.84 -16.64 3.20
C ASP A 13 23.78 -17.33 4.56
N PHE A 14 22.58 -17.40 5.17
CA PHE A 14 22.42 -17.95 6.51
C PHE A 14 21.92 -19.40 6.56
N PHE A 15 21.28 -19.89 5.52
CA PHE A 15 20.71 -21.24 5.47
C PHE A 15 21.30 -22.11 4.35
N GLY A 16 22.30 -21.62 3.62
CA GLY A 16 23.06 -22.37 2.61
C GLY A 16 22.18 -23.00 1.54
N SER A 17 22.35 -24.29 1.29
CA SER A 17 21.60 -25.03 0.26
C SER A 17 20.09 -25.03 0.50
N SER A 18 19.65 -25.14 1.74
CA SER A 18 18.22 -25.07 2.10
C SER A 18 17.65 -23.68 1.80
N GLY A 19 18.39 -22.62 2.15
CA GLY A 19 18.02 -21.24 1.84
C GLY A 19 17.94 -20.97 0.34
N LYS A 20 18.86 -21.54 -0.44
CA LYS A 20 18.82 -21.45 -1.91
C LYS A 20 17.56 -22.11 -2.48
N VAL A 21 17.17 -23.28 -1.99
CA VAL A 21 15.95 -23.97 -2.40
C VAL A 21 14.70 -23.11 -2.12
N GLU A 22 14.62 -22.53 -0.92
CA GLU A 22 13.47 -21.68 -0.57
C GLU A 22 13.44 -20.36 -1.36
N ALA A 23 14.58 -19.72 -1.57
CA ALA A 23 14.70 -18.55 -2.42
C ALA A 23 14.26 -18.84 -3.88
N GLN A 24 14.67 -19.99 -4.41
CA GLN A 24 14.26 -20.43 -5.73
C GLN A 24 12.76 -20.68 -5.83
N LYS A 25 12.15 -21.36 -4.86
CA LYS A 25 10.70 -21.55 -4.79
C LYS A 25 9.93 -20.23 -4.79
N MET A 26 10.43 -19.21 -4.08
CA MET A 26 9.82 -17.88 -4.08
C MET A 26 9.87 -17.21 -5.46
N LEU A 27 10.96 -17.37 -6.20
CA LEU A 27 11.12 -16.86 -7.55
C LEU A 27 10.25 -17.62 -8.55
N GLU A 28 10.19 -18.95 -8.44
CA GLU A 28 9.42 -19.83 -9.34
C GLU A 28 7.91 -19.69 -9.17
N ARG A 29 7.41 -19.43 -7.97
CA ARG A 29 5.96 -19.14 -7.74
C ARG A 29 5.43 -18.07 -8.67
N ARG A 30 6.27 -17.14 -9.06
CA ARG A 30 5.95 -16.07 -10.00
C ARG A 30 5.82 -16.58 -11.43
N ALA A 31 6.59 -17.60 -11.79
CA ALA A 31 6.60 -18.17 -13.13
C ALA A 31 5.49 -19.22 -13.31
N PHE A 32 5.17 -19.99 -12.26
CA PHE A 32 4.33 -21.17 -12.36
C PHE A 32 2.85 -20.88 -12.60
N GLU A 33 2.29 -19.84 -11.98
CA GLU A 33 0.89 -19.47 -12.09
C GLU A 33 0.67 -18.07 -12.67
N ASN A 34 1.73 -17.37 -12.98
CA ASN A 34 1.71 -15.96 -13.37
C ASN A 34 0.98 -15.07 -12.33
N LYS A 35 0.86 -15.54 -11.08
CA LYS A 35 0.17 -14.88 -9.97
C LYS A 35 1.07 -14.80 -8.73
N ARG A 36 0.95 -13.70 -8.01
CA ARG A 36 1.58 -13.55 -6.70
C ARG A 36 0.73 -14.22 -5.62
N LEU A 37 1.37 -14.60 -4.51
CA LEU A 37 0.69 -15.26 -3.40
C LEU A 37 -0.41 -14.39 -2.78
N LEU A 38 -0.17 -13.08 -2.64
CA LEU A 38 -1.15 -12.14 -2.11
C LEU A 38 -1.92 -11.48 -3.26
N GLY A 39 -3.25 -11.57 -3.19
CA GLY A 39 -4.17 -11.12 -4.25
C GLY A 39 -3.98 -9.67 -4.66
N THR A 40 -3.75 -8.78 -3.71
CA THR A 40 -3.50 -7.34 -3.94
C THR A 40 -2.38 -7.09 -4.96
N PHE A 41 -1.34 -7.91 -4.95
CA PHE A 41 -0.22 -7.77 -5.89
C PHE A 41 -0.48 -8.33 -7.30
N ASN A 42 -1.66 -8.89 -7.53
CA ASN A 42 -2.11 -9.33 -8.86
C ASN A 42 -3.09 -8.34 -9.51
N VAL A 43 -3.40 -7.25 -8.81
CA VAL A 43 -4.26 -6.19 -9.33
C VAL A 43 -3.41 -5.22 -10.16
N ASP A 44 -3.90 -4.86 -11.34
CA ASP A 44 -3.18 -3.97 -12.24
C ASP A 44 -3.17 -2.52 -11.72
N VAL A 45 -2.02 -1.87 -11.91
CA VAL A 45 -1.80 -0.44 -11.67
C VAL A 45 -1.72 0.22 -13.04
N ASP A 46 -2.86 0.69 -13.54
CA ASP A 46 -3.02 1.04 -14.95
C ASP A 46 -2.92 2.53 -15.25
N ASN A 47 -3.03 3.36 -14.23
CA ASN A 47 -3.09 4.81 -14.38
C ASN A 47 -2.46 5.53 -13.18
N TRP A 48 -2.32 6.85 -13.28
CA TRP A 48 -1.69 7.66 -12.24
C TRP A 48 -2.44 7.66 -10.91
N LEU A 49 -3.76 7.55 -10.92
CA LEU A 49 -4.54 7.51 -9.69
C LEU A 49 -4.38 6.15 -8.98
N ASP A 50 -4.36 5.03 -9.73
CA ASP A 50 -3.94 3.74 -9.22
C ASP A 50 -2.53 3.82 -8.60
N PHE A 51 -1.58 4.43 -9.32
CA PHE A 51 -0.21 4.53 -8.85
C PHE A 51 -0.09 5.32 -7.54
N PHE A 52 -0.71 6.48 -7.43
CA PHE A 52 -0.63 7.28 -6.21
C PHE A 52 -1.35 6.61 -5.03
N THR A 53 -2.53 6.01 -5.26
CA THR A 53 -3.26 5.30 -4.20
C THR A 53 -2.56 4.01 -3.78
N TYR A 54 -1.96 3.28 -4.73
CA TYR A 54 -1.14 2.11 -4.44
C TYR A 54 0.08 2.49 -3.57
N THR A 55 0.89 3.45 -4.01
CA THR A 55 2.12 3.85 -3.30
C THR A 55 1.82 4.52 -1.95
N ASP A 56 0.65 5.13 -1.78
CA ASP A 56 0.28 5.69 -0.48
C ASP A 56 -0.26 4.63 0.49
N PHE A 57 -1.10 3.72 0.05
CA PHE A 57 -1.84 2.82 0.94
C PHE A 57 -1.29 1.39 0.97
N VAL A 58 -0.88 0.81 -0.16
CA VAL A 58 -0.31 -0.54 -0.19
C VAL A 58 1.12 -0.55 0.34
N ASP A 59 1.96 0.40 -0.08
CA ASP A 59 3.33 0.52 0.44
C ASP A 59 3.33 0.90 1.94
N ARG A 60 2.26 1.55 2.41
CA ARG A 60 2.06 1.81 3.84
C ARG A 60 1.85 0.54 4.67
N ASP A 61 1.14 -0.47 4.14
CA ASP A 61 1.14 -1.79 4.78
C ASP A 61 2.56 -2.36 4.85
N GLY A 62 3.33 -2.23 3.78
CA GLY A 62 4.75 -2.60 3.74
C GLY A 62 5.55 -1.95 4.87
N LYS A 63 5.31 -0.66 5.17
CA LYS A 63 5.91 0.03 6.33
C LYS A 63 5.59 -0.69 7.64
N PHE A 64 4.31 -1.07 7.88
CA PHE A 64 3.92 -1.80 9.09
C PHE A 64 4.62 -3.15 9.19
N GLN A 65 4.65 -3.93 8.10
CA GLN A 65 5.30 -5.23 8.06
C GLN A 65 6.81 -5.12 8.30
N LEU A 66 7.49 -4.20 7.64
CA LEU A 66 8.92 -3.98 7.79
C LEU A 66 9.28 -3.45 9.19
N GLN A 67 8.42 -2.61 9.78
CA GLN A 67 8.63 -2.10 11.14
C GLN A 67 8.60 -3.25 12.16
N MET A 68 7.72 -4.23 12.01
CA MET A 68 7.72 -5.43 12.83
C MET A 68 9.01 -6.25 12.65
N LEU A 69 9.49 -6.39 11.41
CA LEU A 69 10.73 -7.11 11.09
C LEU A 69 12.00 -6.37 11.57
N LYS A 70 11.94 -5.04 11.71
CA LYS A 70 13.05 -4.25 12.26
C LYS A 70 13.40 -4.66 13.68
N TYR A 71 12.44 -5.14 14.45
CA TYR A 71 12.64 -5.64 15.82
C TYR A 71 12.95 -7.15 15.88
N SER A 72 13.33 -7.75 14.74
CA SER A 72 13.74 -9.14 14.71
C SER A 72 14.99 -9.40 15.54
N SER A 73 14.96 -10.46 16.36
CA SER A 73 16.14 -11.00 17.05
C SER A 73 17.19 -11.57 16.07
N PHE A 74 16.76 -11.90 14.84
CA PHE A 74 17.68 -12.21 13.74
C PHE A 74 18.27 -10.92 13.18
N ALA A 75 19.38 -10.49 13.77
CA ALA A 75 19.98 -9.19 13.52
C ALA A 75 20.25 -8.86 12.03
N PRO A 76 20.63 -9.79 11.14
CA PRO A 76 20.76 -9.50 9.71
C PRO A 76 19.45 -9.04 9.07
N LEU A 77 18.32 -9.65 9.42
CA LEU A 77 17.00 -9.25 8.97
C LEU A 77 16.64 -7.86 9.50
N GLY A 78 16.77 -7.64 10.82
CA GLY A 78 16.47 -6.36 11.45
C GLY A 78 17.27 -5.19 10.86
N ARG A 79 18.56 -5.40 10.58
CA ARG A 79 19.40 -4.39 9.92
C ARG A 79 18.98 -4.12 8.48
N SER A 80 18.65 -5.15 7.71
CA SER A 80 18.22 -5.02 6.32
C SER A 80 16.93 -4.20 6.20
N THR A 81 15.97 -4.41 7.08
CA THR A 81 14.69 -3.72 7.06
C THR A 81 14.79 -2.22 7.30
N SER A 82 15.83 -1.74 7.99
CA SER A 82 16.06 -0.30 8.18
C SER A 82 16.30 0.45 6.88
N TYR A 83 16.93 -0.17 5.89
CA TYR A 83 17.10 0.40 4.56
C TYR A 83 15.81 0.35 3.75
N MET A 84 15.07 -0.75 3.83
CA MET A 84 13.79 -0.91 3.17
C MET A 84 12.77 0.13 3.65
N LEU A 85 12.70 0.39 4.95
CA LEU A 85 11.84 1.42 5.53
C LEU A 85 12.12 2.83 5.00
N ARG A 86 13.36 3.16 4.65
CA ARG A 86 13.70 4.45 4.02
C ARG A 86 13.13 4.55 2.60
N GLU A 87 13.13 3.44 1.87
CA GLU A 87 12.56 3.39 0.51
C GLU A 87 11.04 3.47 0.57
N GLU A 88 10.40 2.76 1.51
CA GLU A 88 8.95 2.87 1.73
C GLU A 88 8.53 4.30 2.10
N ALA A 89 9.34 5.01 2.90
CA ALA A 89 9.08 6.42 3.22
C ALA A 89 9.07 7.31 1.95
N PHE A 90 9.95 7.02 0.99
CA PHE A 90 9.96 7.73 -0.30
C PHE A 90 8.74 7.39 -1.16
N HIS A 91 8.35 6.11 -1.23
CA HIS A 91 7.17 5.67 -1.97
C HIS A 91 5.90 6.31 -1.40
N MET A 92 5.68 6.18 -0.10
CA MET A 92 4.54 6.80 0.59
C MET A 92 4.52 8.33 0.41
N GLY A 93 5.69 8.98 0.48
CA GLY A 93 5.82 10.41 0.22
C GLY A 93 5.39 10.79 -1.20
N THR A 94 5.69 9.95 -2.18
CA THR A 94 5.26 10.13 -3.58
C THR A 94 3.74 9.98 -3.71
N GLY A 95 3.15 8.96 -3.09
CA GLY A 95 1.70 8.76 -3.06
C GLY A 95 0.97 9.91 -2.38
N ASN A 96 1.38 10.27 -1.17
CA ASN A 96 0.81 11.39 -0.41
C ASN A 96 0.85 12.73 -1.18
N ASP A 97 2.02 13.07 -1.74
CA ASP A 97 2.17 14.32 -2.51
C ASP A 97 1.33 14.29 -3.80
N GLY A 98 1.32 13.15 -4.50
CA GLY A 98 0.51 12.96 -5.69
C GLY A 98 -0.98 13.14 -5.42
N LEU A 99 -1.53 12.44 -4.42
CA LEU A 99 -2.95 12.54 -4.05
C LEU A 99 -3.32 13.94 -3.58
N ARG A 100 -2.50 14.58 -2.75
CA ARG A 100 -2.70 15.97 -2.32
C ARG A 100 -2.82 16.90 -3.52
N ARG A 101 -1.90 16.82 -4.47
CA ARG A 101 -1.86 17.67 -5.66
C ARG A 101 -3.03 17.41 -6.61
N VAL A 102 -3.52 16.18 -6.70
CA VAL A 102 -4.74 15.81 -7.44
C VAL A 102 -5.97 16.46 -6.80
N VAL A 103 -6.11 16.35 -5.47
CA VAL A 103 -7.23 16.95 -4.72
C VAL A 103 -7.18 18.48 -4.81
N GLU A 104 -6.03 19.10 -4.63
CA GLU A 104 -5.84 20.56 -4.75
C GLU A 104 -6.16 21.09 -6.16
N ALA A 105 -5.89 20.32 -7.21
CA ALA A 105 -6.24 20.67 -8.57
C ALA A 105 -7.78 20.68 -8.77
N GLY A 106 -8.50 19.77 -8.10
CA GLY A 106 -9.97 19.67 -8.13
C GLY A 106 -10.54 19.41 -9.51
N VAL A 107 -9.79 18.79 -10.43
CA VAL A 107 -10.20 18.45 -11.79
C VAL A 107 -10.75 17.02 -11.84
N ILE A 108 -10.12 16.10 -11.12
CA ILE A 108 -10.62 14.74 -10.98
C ILE A 108 -11.81 14.75 -10.01
N PRO A 109 -12.98 14.26 -10.42
CA PRO A 109 -14.17 14.24 -9.56
C PRO A 109 -13.94 13.41 -8.29
N GLN A 110 -14.44 13.87 -7.15
CA GLN A 110 -14.25 13.22 -5.85
C GLN A 110 -14.82 11.79 -5.81
N TRP A 111 -15.95 11.55 -6.49
CA TRP A 111 -16.53 10.22 -6.58
C TRP A 111 -15.58 9.22 -7.27
N LEU A 112 -14.81 9.69 -8.27
CA LEU A 112 -13.84 8.86 -8.98
C LEU A 112 -12.62 8.58 -8.10
N LEU A 113 -12.11 9.59 -7.42
CA LEU A 113 -11.02 9.41 -6.45
C LEU A 113 -11.42 8.43 -5.34
N GLN A 114 -12.66 8.56 -4.80
CA GLN A 114 -13.17 7.64 -3.78
C GLN A 114 -13.17 6.18 -4.23
N LYS A 115 -13.51 5.89 -5.48
CA LYS A 115 -13.47 4.52 -6.02
C LYS A 115 -12.05 3.92 -5.94
N TYR A 116 -11.02 4.71 -6.24
CA TYR A 116 -9.63 4.26 -6.14
C TYR A 116 -9.16 4.10 -4.68
N LEU A 117 -9.61 4.96 -3.78
CA LEU A 117 -9.40 4.77 -2.34
C LEU A 117 -10.05 3.47 -1.88
N ASN A 118 -11.29 3.20 -2.25
CA ASN A 118 -11.99 1.97 -1.91
C ASN A 118 -11.27 0.73 -2.44
N LYS A 119 -10.75 0.77 -3.67
CA LYS A 119 -9.98 -0.30 -4.29
C LYS A 119 -8.73 -0.66 -3.47
N TRP A 120 -7.90 0.32 -3.20
CA TRP A 120 -6.56 0.06 -2.67
C TRP A 120 -6.50 -0.03 -1.14
N ILE A 121 -7.30 0.76 -0.42
CA ILE A 121 -7.35 0.65 1.04
C ILE A 121 -7.99 -0.67 1.47
N SER A 122 -9.11 -1.08 0.84
CA SER A 122 -9.75 -2.35 1.21
C SER A 122 -8.85 -3.55 0.93
N SER A 123 -8.16 -3.58 -0.20
CA SER A 123 -7.23 -4.66 -0.51
C SER A 123 -5.99 -4.68 0.40
N SER A 124 -5.56 -3.55 0.91
CA SER A 124 -4.45 -3.46 1.87
C SER A 124 -4.79 -4.11 3.21
N PHE A 125 -6.05 -4.11 3.64
CA PHE A 125 -6.43 -4.81 4.87
C PHE A 125 -6.15 -6.30 4.82
N ASP A 126 -6.15 -6.92 3.65
CA ASP A 126 -5.87 -8.34 3.47
C ASP A 126 -4.38 -8.69 3.55
N LEU A 127 -3.49 -7.70 3.35
CA LEU A 127 -2.04 -7.91 3.42
C LEU A 127 -1.54 -8.23 4.83
N PHE A 128 -2.32 -7.90 5.87
CA PHE A 128 -2.04 -8.30 7.25
C PHE A 128 -2.29 -9.78 7.52
N GLY A 129 -2.99 -10.48 6.62
CA GLY A 129 -3.32 -11.90 6.78
C GLY A 129 -4.60 -12.15 7.58
N THR A 130 -4.75 -13.37 8.10
CA THR A 130 -5.91 -13.76 8.91
C THR A 130 -5.95 -13.06 10.26
N ASP A 131 -7.12 -12.90 10.86
CA ASP A 131 -7.28 -12.22 12.15
C ASP A 131 -6.58 -13.01 13.27
N HIS A 132 -6.82 -14.32 13.35
CA HIS A 132 -6.05 -15.26 14.16
C HIS A 132 -5.00 -15.95 13.29
N SER A 133 -3.75 -15.94 13.73
CA SER A 133 -2.64 -16.49 12.95
C SER A 133 -1.60 -17.16 13.83
N SER A 134 -1.55 -18.48 13.80
CA SER A 134 -0.48 -19.25 14.44
C SER A 134 0.91 -18.89 13.88
N SER A 135 1.00 -18.52 12.62
CA SER A 135 2.27 -18.04 12.03
C SER A 135 2.71 -16.70 12.62
N ALA A 136 1.80 -15.78 12.88
CA ALA A 136 2.10 -14.52 13.56
C ALA A 136 2.54 -14.78 14.99
N HIS A 137 1.82 -15.64 15.73
CA HIS A 137 2.16 -16.07 17.08
C HIS A 137 3.61 -16.61 17.16
N TRP A 138 3.94 -17.60 16.35
CA TRP A 138 5.27 -18.21 16.38
C TRP A 138 6.36 -17.28 15.89
N ALA A 139 6.09 -16.43 14.89
CA ALA A 139 7.05 -15.42 14.46
C ALA A 139 7.41 -14.44 15.59
N TYR A 140 6.44 -14.09 16.43
CA TYR A 140 6.69 -13.28 17.62
C TYR A 140 7.43 -14.06 18.70
N VAL A 141 6.96 -15.25 19.06
CA VAL A 141 7.57 -16.12 20.10
C VAL A 141 9.05 -16.40 19.78
N TRP A 142 9.38 -16.64 18.53
CA TRP A 142 10.77 -16.87 18.10
C TRP A 142 11.58 -15.59 17.88
N GLY A 143 10.97 -14.44 18.13
CA GLY A 143 11.62 -13.15 17.96
C GLY A 143 11.93 -12.78 16.50
N ILE A 144 11.26 -13.41 15.52
CA ILE A 144 11.40 -13.03 14.10
C ILE A 144 10.69 -11.71 13.82
N LYS A 145 9.54 -11.47 14.48
CA LYS A 145 8.78 -10.22 14.44
C LYS A 145 8.62 -9.64 15.83
N GLY A 146 8.63 -8.31 15.95
CA GLY A 146 8.10 -7.56 17.09
C GLY A 146 6.77 -6.91 16.73
N ARG A 147 6.18 -6.15 17.67
CA ARG A 147 5.00 -5.32 17.38
C ARG A 147 5.41 -4.02 16.68
N TYR A 148 4.52 -3.51 15.84
CA TYR A 148 4.74 -2.24 15.16
C TYR A 148 4.98 -1.07 16.13
N ASP A 149 4.23 -1.00 17.22
CA ASP A 149 4.22 0.08 18.20
C ASP A 149 4.98 -0.23 19.50
N GLU A 150 5.72 -1.34 19.55
CA GLU A 150 6.40 -1.82 20.75
C GLU A 150 7.25 -0.75 21.47
N PRO A 151 7.98 0.14 20.77
CA PRO A 151 8.76 1.18 21.43
C PRO A 151 7.94 2.30 22.08
N GLN A 152 6.67 2.45 21.70
CA GLN A 152 5.81 3.56 22.11
C GLN A 152 4.63 3.11 22.97
N ASN A 153 4.36 1.83 23.05
CA ASN A 153 3.17 1.31 23.69
C ASN A 153 3.42 -0.06 24.35
N GLU A 154 3.34 -0.08 25.67
CA GLU A 154 3.51 -1.29 26.48
C GLU A 154 2.26 -2.18 26.54
N LYS A 155 1.18 -1.82 25.83
CA LYS A 155 -0.06 -2.61 25.83
C LYS A 155 0.21 -4.03 25.41
N THR A 156 -0.28 -4.97 26.20
CA THR A 156 -0.27 -6.38 25.87
C THR A 156 -1.33 -6.68 24.82
N VAL A 157 -0.94 -7.31 23.73
CA VAL A 157 -1.84 -7.84 22.70
C VAL A 157 -1.62 -9.34 22.65
N GLU A 158 -2.71 -10.11 22.56
CA GLU A 158 -2.61 -11.55 22.37
C GLU A 158 -1.83 -11.84 21.08
N LEU A 159 -0.88 -12.76 21.15
CA LEU A 159 0.05 -13.01 20.04
C LEU A 159 -0.66 -13.52 18.78
N ASP A 160 -1.79 -14.23 18.95
CA ASP A 160 -2.59 -14.72 17.83
C ASP A 160 -3.37 -13.59 17.12
N ASP A 161 -3.57 -12.45 17.79
CA ASP A 161 -4.35 -11.31 17.29
C ASP A 161 -3.48 -10.18 16.71
N LEU A 162 -2.17 -10.37 16.61
CA LEU A 162 -1.24 -9.33 16.14
C LEU A 162 -1.56 -8.82 14.73
N ASN A 163 -2.05 -9.66 13.85
CA ASN A 163 -2.43 -9.25 12.50
C ASN A 163 -3.65 -8.29 12.54
N ASP A 164 -4.65 -8.62 13.33
CA ASP A 164 -5.86 -7.78 13.49
C ASP A 164 -5.51 -6.47 14.19
N TYR A 165 -4.70 -6.52 15.21
CA TYR A 165 -4.20 -5.33 15.91
C TYR A 165 -3.47 -4.36 14.96
N ASN A 166 -2.51 -4.85 14.18
CA ASN A 166 -1.77 -4.01 13.24
C ASN A 166 -2.66 -3.48 12.10
N ARG A 167 -3.65 -4.26 11.66
CA ARG A 167 -4.64 -3.81 10.68
C ARG A 167 -5.47 -2.63 11.23
N HIS A 168 -5.82 -2.65 12.51
CA HIS A 168 -6.51 -1.53 13.15
C HIS A 168 -5.63 -0.29 13.27
N LEU A 169 -4.36 -0.43 13.64
CA LEU A 169 -3.40 0.68 13.66
C LEU A 169 -3.21 1.29 12.27
N TYR A 170 -3.06 0.45 11.24
CA TYR A 170 -3.01 0.89 9.85
C TYR A 170 -4.27 1.69 9.47
N ARG A 171 -5.46 1.17 9.80
CA ARG A 171 -6.72 1.86 9.52
C ARG A 171 -6.79 3.24 10.19
N GLN A 172 -6.33 3.36 11.42
CA GLN A 172 -6.27 4.66 12.13
C GLN A 172 -5.36 5.65 11.39
N GLU A 173 -4.17 5.23 10.99
CA GLU A 173 -3.24 6.08 10.25
C GLU A 173 -3.83 6.50 8.89
N VAL A 174 -4.41 5.56 8.14
CA VAL A 174 -5.05 5.84 6.85
C VAL A 174 -6.24 6.79 6.99
N SER A 175 -7.06 6.64 8.03
CA SER A 175 -8.17 7.56 8.29
C SER A 175 -7.69 9.00 8.49
N GLY A 176 -6.62 9.20 9.23
CA GLY A 176 -6.02 10.53 9.39
C GLY A 176 -5.46 11.11 8.08
N LEU A 177 -4.98 10.26 7.16
CA LEU A 177 -4.52 10.70 5.83
C LEU A 177 -5.70 11.12 4.94
N VAL A 178 -6.78 10.35 4.93
CA VAL A 178 -8.00 10.68 4.18
C VAL A 178 -8.63 11.97 4.71
N GLU A 179 -8.67 12.17 6.03
CA GLU A 179 -9.10 13.43 6.64
C GLU A 179 -8.21 14.61 6.21
N ARG A 180 -6.89 14.39 6.14
CA ARG A 180 -5.96 15.38 5.63
C ARG A 180 -6.21 15.69 4.16
N LEU A 181 -6.50 14.71 3.31
CA LEU A 181 -6.89 14.96 1.91
C LEU A 181 -8.15 15.83 1.84
N ASN A 182 -9.13 15.58 2.70
CA ASN A 182 -10.34 16.40 2.80
C ASN A 182 -10.07 17.87 3.14
N SER A 183 -8.96 18.18 3.83
CA SER A 183 -8.60 19.57 4.15
C SER A 183 -8.12 20.36 2.91
N PHE A 184 -7.76 19.68 1.83
CA PHE A 184 -7.35 20.29 0.57
C PHE A 184 -8.46 20.40 -0.46
N GLN A 185 -9.65 19.83 -0.17
CA GLN A 185 -10.82 19.89 -1.05
C GLN A 185 -11.39 21.30 -1.14
N ARG A 186 -12.08 21.55 -2.23
CA ARG A 186 -12.85 22.80 -2.40
C ARG A 186 -14.08 22.80 -1.46
N PRO A 187 -14.50 23.98 -0.98
CA PRO A 187 -15.71 24.08 -0.19
C PRO A 187 -16.92 23.50 -0.94
N GLY A 188 -17.72 22.68 -0.25
CA GLY A 188 -18.93 22.08 -0.81
C GLY A 188 -18.75 20.74 -1.53
N GLU A 189 -17.52 20.28 -1.73
CA GLU A 189 -17.27 18.93 -2.27
C GLU A 189 -17.62 17.85 -1.24
N LYS A 190 -18.12 16.69 -1.74
CA LYS A 190 -18.38 15.52 -0.88
C LYS A 190 -17.05 15.05 -0.30
N LYS A 191 -17.01 14.85 1.02
CA LYS A 191 -15.80 14.37 1.69
C LYS A 191 -15.49 12.93 1.29
N LEU A 192 -14.19 12.67 1.14
CA LEU A 192 -13.65 11.32 1.02
C LEU A 192 -13.75 10.60 2.36
N TYR A 193 -13.94 9.30 2.31
CA TYR A 193 -14.01 8.44 3.49
C TYR A 193 -13.02 7.27 3.38
N THR A 194 -12.60 6.75 4.51
CA THR A 194 -11.84 5.50 4.60
C THR A 194 -12.83 4.34 4.54
N PRO A 195 -12.68 3.39 3.61
CA PRO A 195 -13.58 2.25 3.56
C PRO A 195 -13.58 1.47 4.87
N ASP A 196 -14.75 0.91 5.22
CA ASP A 196 -14.90 0.10 6.41
C ASP A 196 -14.01 -1.15 6.32
N ILE A 197 -13.43 -1.53 7.45
CA ILE A 197 -12.49 -2.66 7.54
C ILE A 197 -13.10 -4.00 7.11
N LYS A 198 -14.42 -4.10 7.09
CA LYS A 198 -15.18 -5.30 6.66
C LYS A 198 -15.40 -5.35 5.15
N PHE A 199 -15.30 -4.20 4.47
CA PHE A 199 -15.61 -4.10 3.05
C PHE A 199 -14.60 -4.85 2.18
N ASN A 200 -15.12 -5.60 1.21
CA ASN A 200 -14.38 -6.27 0.13
C ASN A 200 -13.18 -7.13 0.60
N ARG A 201 -13.39 -7.89 1.68
CA ARG A 201 -12.36 -8.75 2.27
C ARG A 201 -12.28 -10.11 1.60
N SER A 202 -11.05 -10.54 1.29
CA SER A 202 -10.75 -11.89 0.77
C SER A 202 -10.18 -12.82 1.84
N ILE A 203 -9.71 -12.28 2.96
CA ILE A 203 -9.04 -13.02 4.04
C ILE A 203 -9.64 -12.63 5.40
N GLY A 204 -9.63 -13.59 6.34
CA GLY A 204 -10.06 -13.40 7.72
C GLY A 204 -11.57 -13.58 7.92
N ARG A 205 -12.05 -13.18 9.11
CA ARG A 205 -13.45 -13.40 9.55
C ARG A 205 -14.52 -12.75 8.67
N TRP A 206 -14.15 -11.74 7.92
CA TRP A 206 -15.07 -11.01 7.03
C TRP A 206 -15.04 -11.50 5.59
N SER A 207 -14.15 -12.45 5.27
CA SER A 207 -14.04 -13.03 3.92
C SER A 207 -15.37 -13.65 3.46
N GLY A 208 -15.74 -13.35 2.23
CA GLY A 208 -16.99 -13.82 1.63
C GLY A 208 -18.27 -13.18 2.17
N GLN A 209 -18.17 -12.27 3.12
CA GLN A 209 -19.30 -11.47 3.61
C GLN A 209 -19.41 -10.16 2.84
N ARG A 210 -20.58 -9.54 2.86
CA ARG A 210 -20.95 -8.40 2.03
C ARG A 210 -21.29 -7.21 2.88
N PHE A 211 -20.49 -6.16 2.78
CA PHE A 211 -20.66 -4.94 3.56
C PHE A 211 -20.59 -3.70 2.68
N HIS A 212 -21.33 -2.68 3.08
CA HIS A 212 -21.26 -1.36 2.49
C HIS A 212 -19.90 -0.72 2.76
N SER A 213 -19.30 -0.09 1.73
CA SER A 213 -17.93 0.42 1.82
C SER A 213 -17.74 1.56 2.83
N GLU A 214 -18.74 2.39 3.05
CA GLU A 214 -18.66 3.55 3.96
C GLU A 214 -19.20 3.21 5.35
N THR A 215 -20.38 2.59 5.44
CA THR A 215 -21.08 2.38 6.72
C THR A 215 -20.71 1.06 7.40
N GLY A 216 -20.19 0.08 6.65
CA GLY A 216 -19.92 -1.26 7.15
C GLY A 216 -21.20 -2.06 7.49
N GLU A 217 -22.36 -1.62 7.03
CA GLU A 217 -23.61 -2.37 7.16
C GLU A 217 -23.62 -3.60 6.27
N ALA A 218 -24.21 -4.69 6.76
CA ALA A 218 -24.36 -5.90 5.97
C ALA A 218 -25.36 -5.70 4.82
N LEU A 219 -25.01 -6.19 3.64
CA LEU A 219 -25.82 -6.11 2.43
C LEU A 219 -26.20 -7.52 1.99
N ASP A 220 -27.37 -7.65 1.35
CA ASP A 220 -27.69 -8.86 0.60
C ASP A 220 -26.85 -8.95 -0.70
N GLU A 221 -26.91 -10.09 -1.40
CA GLU A 221 -26.13 -10.33 -2.62
C GLU A 221 -26.37 -9.27 -3.69
N ARG A 222 -27.64 -8.94 -3.96
CA ARG A 222 -28.01 -8.02 -5.01
C ARG A 222 -27.55 -6.59 -4.68
N ALA A 223 -27.86 -6.12 -3.49
CA ALA A 223 -27.44 -4.81 -3.00
C ALA A 223 -25.91 -4.67 -3.00
N TYR A 224 -25.21 -5.74 -2.64
CA TYR A 224 -23.74 -5.74 -2.67
C TYR A 224 -23.18 -5.61 -4.10
N GLN A 225 -23.71 -6.35 -5.07
CA GLN A 225 -23.26 -6.27 -6.46
C GLN A 225 -23.52 -4.89 -7.06
N GLU A 226 -24.69 -4.31 -6.79
CA GLU A 226 -25.02 -2.93 -7.18
C GLU A 226 -24.03 -1.95 -6.52
N HIS A 227 -23.80 -2.08 -5.21
CA HIS A 227 -22.86 -1.23 -4.47
C HIS A 227 -21.40 -1.33 -4.96
N VAL A 228 -20.90 -2.53 -5.22
CA VAL A 228 -19.56 -2.75 -5.76
C VAL A 228 -19.37 -2.10 -7.13
N ALA A 229 -20.37 -2.20 -8.01
CA ALA A 229 -20.36 -1.54 -9.32
C ALA A 229 -20.29 0.00 -9.20
N GLU A 230 -20.90 0.55 -8.14
CA GLU A 230 -20.89 2.00 -7.88
C GLU A 230 -19.63 2.48 -7.16
N CYS A 231 -19.09 1.69 -6.21
CA CYS A 231 -18.05 2.15 -5.30
C CYS A 231 -16.63 1.68 -5.65
N LEU A 232 -16.45 0.76 -6.61
CA LEU A 232 -15.14 0.37 -7.15
C LEU A 232 -14.96 0.86 -8.59
N PRO A 233 -13.71 1.09 -9.05
CA PRO A 233 -13.47 1.58 -10.41
C PRO A 233 -13.81 0.52 -11.46
N SER A 234 -14.64 0.92 -12.41
CA SER A 234 -15.01 0.14 -13.61
C SER A 234 -14.12 0.49 -14.80
N ALA A 235 -14.24 -0.26 -15.89
CA ALA A 235 -13.60 0.08 -17.17
C ALA A 235 -14.06 1.44 -17.72
N ALA A 236 -15.35 1.79 -17.53
CA ALA A 236 -15.89 3.10 -17.92
C ALA A 236 -15.27 4.24 -17.08
N ASP A 237 -15.14 4.05 -15.77
CA ASP A 237 -14.49 5.02 -14.88
C ASP A 237 -13.03 5.25 -15.27
N LYS A 238 -12.32 4.19 -15.63
CA LYS A 238 -10.96 4.27 -16.14
C LYS A 238 -10.87 5.06 -17.44
N ALA A 239 -11.80 4.86 -18.36
CA ALA A 239 -11.85 5.63 -19.61
C ALA A 239 -12.08 7.12 -19.33
N VAL A 240 -13.01 7.47 -18.43
CA VAL A 240 -13.24 8.86 -17.99
C VAL A 240 -11.97 9.46 -17.40
N LEU A 241 -11.28 8.73 -16.50
CA LEU A 241 -10.04 9.22 -15.91
C LEU A 241 -8.96 9.48 -16.95
N LEU A 242 -8.75 8.55 -17.87
CA LEU A 242 -7.75 8.68 -18.94
C LEU A 242 -8.07 9.86 -19.88
N ASP A 243 -9.35 10.10 -20.17
CA ASP A 243 -9.79 11.26 -20.94
C ASP A 243 -9.47 12.57 -20.21
N ILE A 244 -9.80 12.66 -18.92
CA ILE A 244 -9.42 13.81 -18.08
C ILE A 244 -7.93 14.05 -18.12
N ILE A 245 -7.11 13.03 -17.83
CA ILE A 245 -5.64 13.15 -17.79
C ILE A 245 -5.08 13.60 -19.14
N LYS A 246 -5.64 13.14 -20.24
CA LYS A 246 -5.21 13.48 -21.59
C LYS A 246 -5.55 14.91 -22.00
N ASN A 247 -6.75 15.37 -21.64
CA ASN A 247 -7.31 16.63 -22.14
C ASN A 247 -7.10 17.80 -21.18
N GLU A 248 -6.97 17.54 -19.87
CA GLU A 248 -6.84 18.55 -18.83
C GLU A 248 -5.41 18.61 -18.30
N LYS A 249 -4.57 19.49 -18.88
CA LYS A 249 -3.15 19.63 -18.45
C LYS A 249 -2.97 19.91 -16.95
N LYS A 250 -3.98 20.45 -16.29
CA LYS A 250 -3.99 20.81 -14.87
C LYS A 250 -4.73 19.80 -13.99
N TRP A 251 -4.87 18.55 -14.42
CA TRP A 251 -5.52 17.49 -13.63
C TRP A 251 -4.78 17.20 -12.31
N ILE A 252 -3.54 17.61 -12.22
CA ILE A 252 -2.69 17.57 -11.03
C ILE A 252 -2.00 18.93 -10.87
N LYS A 253 -1.98 19.46 -9.65
CA LYS A 253 -1.28 20.73 -9.36
C LYS A 253 0.23 20.55 -9.57
N GLU A 254 0.87 21.53 -10.17
CA GLU A 254 2.32 21.52 -10.33
C GLU A 254 3.04 21.46 -8.99
N LYS A 255 4.17 20.76 -8.94
CA LYS A 255 4.98 20.65 -7.73
C LYS A 255 5.76 21.94 -7.55
N GLU A 256 5.54 22.64 -6.45
CA GLU A 256 6.28 23.85 -6.12
C GLU A 256 7.79 23.54 -5.99
N GLY A 257 8.63 24.35 -6.63
CA GLY A 257 10.08 24.17 -6.63
C GLY A 257 10.59 22.96 -7.42
N ALA A 258 9.72 22.32 -8.23
CA ALA A 258 10.19 21.29 -9.14
C ALA A 258 11.16 21.89 -10.14
N ARG A 259 12.41 21.43 -10.13
CA ARG A 259 13.36 21.73 -11.20
C ARG A 259 12.98 20.88 -12.40
N ASP A 260 12.96 21.50 -13.59
CA ASP A 260 12.86 20.72 -14.82
C ASP A 260 14.02 19.72 -14.87
N PRO A 261 13.75 18.40 -14.80
CA PRO A 261 14.82 17.40 -14.81
C PRO A 261 15.64 17.41 -16.11
N PHE A 262 15.14 18.08 -17.14
CA PHE A 262 15.80 18.22 -18.44
C PHE A 262 16.52 19.57 -18.61
N SER A 263 16.32 20.52 -17.72
CA SER A 263 16.98 21.85 -17.79
C SER A 263 18.50 21.79 -17.71
N THR A 264 19.06 20.68 -17.19
CA THR A 264 20.51 20.47 -17.07
C THR A 264 21.10 19.54 -18.14
N ILE A 265 20.27 18.95 -19.02
CA ILE A 265 20.75 18.01 -20.07
C ILE A 265 21.42 18.77 -21.21
N GLY A 266 21.21 20.08 -21.36
CA GLY A 266 21.76 20.90 -22.43
C GLY A 266 23.20 21.44 -22.22
N GLU A 267 23.75 21.36 -21.00
CA GLU A 267 25.13 21.79 -20.76
C GLU A 267 26.09 20.60 -20.80
N PRO A 268 26.97 20.50 -21.84
CA PRO A 268 28.00 19.49 -21.82
C PRO A 268 28.91 19.77 -20.62
N ARG A 269 29.02 18.82 -19.70
CA ARG A 269 30.06 18.83 -18.68
C ARG A 269 31.40 18.99 -19.38
N ARG A 270 31.98 20.17 -19.35
CA ARG A 270 33.39 20.35 -19.71
C ARG A 270 34.16 19.51 -18.70
N SER A 271 34.52 18.29 -19.12
CA SER A 271 35.50 17.49 -18.40
C SER A 271 36.80 18.27 -18.38
N ALA A 272 37.12 18.85 -17.24
CA ALA A 272 38.50 19.29 -16.97
C ALA A 272 39.35 18.00 -16.83
N ILE A 273 39.72 17.41 -17.94
CA ILE A 273 40.88 16.51 -18.01
C ILE A 273 42.03 17.45 -18.30
N ASN A 274 42.66 17.95 -17.26
CA ASN A 274 44.01 18.46 -17.37
C ASN A 274 44.93 17.26 -17.32
N LEU A 275 45.53 16.92 -18.45
CA LEU A 275 46.72 16.09 -18.56
C LEU A 275 47.94 16.87 -18.02
#